data_31b4ee27b12399a68d710551ac58a35a
#
_entry.id   31b4ee27b12399a68d710551ac58a35a
#
_cell.length_a   1.000
_cell.length_b   1.000
_cell.length_c   1.000
_cell.angle_alpha   90.00
_cell.angle_beta   90.00
_cell.angle_gamma   90.00
#
_symmetry.space_group_name_H-M   'P 1'
#
loop_
_entity.id
_entity.type
_entity.pdbx_description
1 polymer ?
#
loop_
_entity_poly.entity_id
_entity_poly.type
_entity_poly.pdbx_seq_one_letter_code
_entity_poly.pdbx_strand_id
1 'polypeptide(L)'
;DLVIVGCGAAGTASALAAAERAKEQNENLTIAILERAPFEQRGGNTRWTAAYMRMESIDKPADGIVEDMVSFSDSFMDRAYAETLRDEAGETLRWVESKGVDFDFLPTMFLTASKPRLLPVGGGRAIIDALTLRARALGVEIIYETTAWDLTLGDEGAVNGIKVRTVDGASILL
;
A
#
# COMPACT_ATOMS: atom_id res chain seq x y z
N ASP A 1 13.56 6.71 13.15
CA ASP A 1 12.81 7.93 12.89
C ASP A 1 11.36 7.64 12.47
N LEU A 2 11.13 6.71 11.54
CA LEU A 2 9.81 6.33 11.08
C LEU A 2 9.63 4.81 11.15
N VAL A 3 8.62 4.36 11.90
CA VAL A 3 8.23 2.96 11.97
C VAL A 3 6.83 2.79 11.37
N ILE A 4 6.70 1.88 10.42
CA ILE A 4 5.47 1.58 9.71
C ILE A 4 5.03 0.15 10.05
N VAL A 5 3.77 -0.04 10.39
CA VAL A 5 3.22 -1.34 10.77
C VAL A 5 2.47 -1.95 9.59
N GLY A 6 2.96 -3.09 9.12
CA GLY A 6 2.39 -3.87 8.03
C GLY A 6 3.03 -3.61 6.67
N CYS A 7 3.36 -4.68 5.96
CA CYS A 7 4.00 -4.69 4.63
C CYS A 7 2.96 -4.90 3.50
N GLY A 8 1.72 -4.44 3.68
CA GLY A 8 0.72 -4.36 2.62
C GLY A 8 0.94 -3.15 1.70
N ALA A 9 0.06 -2.94 0.70
CA ALA A 9 0.21 -1.82 -0.24
C ALA A 9 0.36 -0.48 0.47
N ALA A 10 -0.47 -0.17 1.45
CA ALA A 10 -0.42 1.09 2.18
C ALA A 10 0.93 1.29 2.90
N GLY A 11 1.38 0.28 3.68
CA GLY A 11 2.64 0.41 4.42
C GLY A 11 3.86 0.48 3.53
N THR A 12 3.92 -0.34 2.47
CA THR A 12 5.04 -0.29 1.51
C THR A 12 5.06 1.01 0.70
N ALA A 13 3.89 1.51 0.29
CA ALA A 13 3.78 2.80 -0.41
C ALA A 13 4.22 3.95 0.50
N SER A 14 3.76 3.98 1.76
CA SER A 14 4.16 5.00 2.73
C SER A 14 5.67 5.02 2.97
N ALA A 15 6.28 3.84 3.17
CA ALA A 15 7.72 3.73 3.39
C ALA A 15 8.52 4.18 2.17
N LEU A 16 8.10 3.74 0.98
CA LEU A 16 8.79 4.11 -0.25
C LEU A 16 8.68 5.61 -0.54
N ALA A 17 7.48 6.18 -0.42
CA ALA A 17 7.26 7.61 -0.63
C ALA A 17 8.08 8.47 0.37
N ALA A 18 8.12 8.06 1.63
CA ALA A 18 8.93 8.73 2.65
C ALA A 18 10.43 8.67 2.30
N ALA A 19 10.93 7.51 1.88
CA ALA A 19 12.33 7.34 1.48
C ALA A 19 12.69 8.14 0.22
N GLU A 20 11.79 8.18 -0.78
CA GLU A 20 11.96 9.00 -1.98
C GLU A 20 12.02 10.48 -1.61
N ARG A 21 11.10 10.93 -0.76
CA ARG A 21 11.06 12.33 -0.33
C ARG A 21 12.28 12.74 0.48
N ALA A 22 12.73 11.91 1.42
CA ALA A 22 13.95 12.15 2.18
C ALA A 22 15.17 12.29 1.26
N LYS A 23 15.28 11.39 0.27
CA LYS A 23 16.36 11.46 -0.73
C LYS A 23 16.32 12.74 -1.56
N GLU A 24 15.15 13.18 -2.01
CA GLU A 24 14.97 14.44 -2.76
C GLU A 24 15.40 15.66 -1.94
N GLN A 25 15.14 15.64 -0.64
CA GLN A 25 15.48 16.72 0.29
C GLN A 25 16.90 16.63 0.84
N ASN A 26 17.67 15.58 0.46
CA ASN A 26 18.97 15.25 1.04
C ASN A 26 18.91 15.08 2.57
N GLU A 27 17.80 14.56 3.06
CA GLU A 27 17.63 14.21 4.48
C GLU A 27 18.00 12.75 4.72
N ASN A 28 18.55 12.48 5.90
CA ASN A 28 18.86 11.12 6.33
C ASN A 28 17.75 10.63 7.27
N LEU A 29 16.83 9.83 6.73
CA LEU A 29 15.69 9.29 7.45
C LEU A 29 15.83 7.77 7.57
N THR A 30 15.85 7.27 8.81
CA THR A 30 15.82 5.83 9.09
C THR A 30 14.37 5.34 9.07
N ILE A 31 14.05 4.40 8.17
CA ILE A 31 12.70 3.89 8.00
C ILE A 31 12.68 2.38 8.20
N ALA A 32 11.77 1.88 9.04
CA ALA A 32 11.52 0.47 9.22
C ALA A 32 10.04 0.10 8.99
N ILE A 33 9.81 -1.05 8.33
CA ILE A 33 8.49 -1.68 8.24
C ILE A 33 8.50 -2.91 9.14
N LEU A 34 7.53 -3.02 10.03
CA LEU A 34 7.29 -4.21 10.84
C LEU A 34 6.23 -5.08 10.16
N GLU A 35 6.58 -6.31 9.82
CA GLU A 35 5.67 -7.27 9.18
C GLU A 35 5.56 -8.54 10.03
N ARG A 36 4.33 -8.90 10.38
CA ARG A 36 4.09 -10.10 11.22
C ARG A 36 4.30 -11.42 10.47
N ALA A 37 4.11 -11.41 9.16
CA ALA A 37 4.28 -12.60 8.33
C ALA A 37 5.76 -12.82 7.98
N PRO A 38 6.17 -14.07 7.66
CA PRO A 38 7.47 -14.32 7.08
C PRO A 38 7.57 -13.72 5.67
N PHE A 39 8.78 -13.60 5.18
CA PHE A 39 9.08 -13.00 3.87
C PHE A 39 8.21 -13.56 2.75
N GLU A 40 8.02 -14.87 2.69
CA GLU A 40 7.25 -15.54 1.63
C GLU A 40 5.76 -15.23 1.67
N GLN A 41 5.24 -14.78 2.81
CA GLN A 41 3.82 -14.50 3.05
C GLN A 41 3.53 -13.02 3.24
N ARG A 42 4.53 -12.14 3.10
CA ARG A 42 4.36 -10.68 3.23
C ARG A 42 3.32 -10.13 2.26
N GLY A 43 2.77 -8.97 2.58
CA GLY A 43 1.90 -8.22 1.68
C GLY A 43 0.44 -8.18 2.11
N GLY A 44 0.07 -8.85 3.20
CA GLY A 44 -1.29 -8.83 3.74
C GLY A 44 -2.34 -9.19 2.68
N ASN A 45 -3.50 -8.56 2.73
CA ASN A 45 -4.58 -8.79 1.77
C ASN A 45 -4.22 -8.38 0.34
N THR A 46 -3.32 -7.41 0.16
CA THR A 46 -2.89 -6.96 -1.18
C THR A 46 -2.32 -8.10 -1.99
N ARG A 47 -1.50 -8.96 -1.39
CA ARG A 47 -0.88 -10.10 -2.06
C ARG A 47 -1.89 -11.05 -2.73
N TRP A 48 -3.09 -11.19 -2.14
CA TRP A 48 -4.07 -12.19 -2.55
C TRP A 48 -5.14 -11.67 -3.51
N THR A 49 -5.19 -10.36 -3.72
CA THR A 49 -6.17 -9.75 -4.62
C THR A 49 -5.66 -9.69 -6.05
N ALA A 50 -6.58 -9.75 -7.02
CA ALA A 50 -6.28 -9.40 -8.40
C ALA A 50 -5.97 -7.90 -8.57
N ALA A 51 -6.35 -7.07 -7.59
CA ALA A 51 -6.07 -5.63 -7.52
C ALA A 51 -6.54 -4.84 -8.75
N TYR A 52 -7.64 -5.27 -9.39
CA TYR A 52 -8.18 -4.54 -10.53
C TYR A 52 -9.03 -3.34 -10.10
N MET A 53 -8.96 -2.30 -10.91
CA MET A 53 -9.69 -1.05 -10.73
C MET A 53 -10.53 -0.73 -11.97
N ARG A 54 -11.62 0.00 -11.78
CA ARG A 54 -12.47 0.47 -12.89
C ARG A 54 -11.86 1.74 -13.48
N MET A 55 -11.09 1.57 -14.55
CA MET A 55 -10.38 2.63 -15.24
C MET A 55 -10.71 2.58 -16.73
N GLU A 56 -10.82 3.73 -17.38
CA GLU A 56 -10.92 3.84 -18.85
C GLU A 56 -9.53 3.83 -19.49
N SER A 57 -8.57 4.42 -18.81
CA SER A 57 -7.14 4.34 -19.09
C SER A 57 -6.40 4.35 -17.78
N ILE A 58 -5.08 4.20 -17.79
CA ILE A 58 -4.28 4.28 -16.56
C ILE A 58 -4.43 5.66 -15.87
N ASP A 59 -4.72 6.70 -16.63
CA ASP A 59 -4.85 8.08 -16.13
C ASP A 59 -6.30 8.48 -15.82
N LYS A 60 -7.29 7.69 -16.29
CA LYS A 60 -8.70 8.08 -16.21
C LYS A 60 -9.55 6.99 -15.55
N PRO A 61 -10.06 7.23 -14.33
CA PRO A 61 -11.08 6.39 -13.72
C PRO A 61 -12.36 6.32 -14.57
N ALA A 62 -13.09 5.21 -14.46
CA ALA A 62 -14.36 5.05 -15.16
C ALA A 62 -15.39 6.09 -14.71
N ASP A 63 -16.14 6.64 -15.67
CA ASP A 63 -17.20 7.59 -15.39
C ASP A 63 -18.21 7.01 -14.38
N GLY A 64 -18.63 7.84 -13.42
CA GLY A 64 -19.58 7.46 -12.37
C GLY A 64 -19.04 6.52 -11.30
N ILE A 65 -17.69 6.38 -11.19
CA ILE A 65 -17.08 5.46 -10.21
C ILE A 65 -17.46 5.80 -8.76
N VAL A 66 -17.57 7.08 -8.41
CA VAL A 66 -17.94 7.52 -7.06
C VAL A 66 -19.37 7.11 -6.73
N GLU A 67 -20.31 7.35 -7.65
CA GLU A 67 -21.71 6.97 -7.51
C GLU A 67 -21.88 5.46 -7.38
N ASP A 68 -21.13 4.70 -8.18
CA ASP A 68 -21.08 3.26 -8.09
C ASP A 68 -20.61 2.79 -6.70
N MET A 69 -19.51 3.34 -6.20
CA MET A 69 -18.93 2.98 -4.90
C MET A 69 -19.89 3.29 -3.75
N VAL A 70 -20.49 4.47 -3.75
CA VAL A 70 -21.48 4.88 -2.74
C VAL A 70 -22.72 3.98 -2.80
N SER A 71 -23.23 3.70 -3.99
CA SER A 71 -24.39 2.83 -4.17
C SER A 71 -24.13 1.38 -3.76
N PHE A 72 -22.96 0.83 -4.11
CA PHE A 72 -22.58 -0.54 -3.72
C PHE A 72 -22.36 -0.73 -2.23
N SER A 73 -21.98 0.33 -1.53
CA SER A 73 -21.74 0.31 -0.09
C SER A 73 -23.02 0.57 0.73
N ASP A 74 -24.16 0.63 0.09
CA ASP A 74 -25.45 1.01 0.73
C ASP A 74 -25.35 2.33 1.52
N SER A 75 -24.62 3.29 0.95
CA SER A 75 -24.29 4.60 1.52
C SER A 75 -23.39 4.59 2.76
N PHE A 76 -22.74 3.46 3.08
CA PHE A 76 -21.72 3.41 4.14
C PHE A 76 -20.35 3.97 3.70
N MET A 77 -20.11 4.11 2.40
CA MET A 77 -18.88 4.71 1.89
C MET A 77 -18.83 6.20 2.19
N ASP A 78 -17.71 6.66 2.72
CA ASP A 78 -17.42 8.10 2.78
C ASP A 78 -17.21 8.62 1.34
N ARG A 79 -18.11 9.51 0.90
CA ARG A 79 -18.09 10.09 -0.44
C ARG A 79 -16.80 10.86 -0.68
N ALA A 80 -16.31 11.64 0.29
CA ALA A 80 -15.10 12.42 0.14
C ALA A 80 -13.87 11.52 -0.08
N TYR A 81 -13.83 10.38 0.60
CA TYR A 81 -12.80 9.37 0.37
C TYR A 81 -12.87 8.77 -1.04
N ALA A 82 -14.08 8.46 -1.53
CA ALA A 82 -14.28 7.95 -2.89
C ALA A 82 -13.88 8.98 -3.96
N GLU A 83 -14.14 10.26 -3.71
CA GLU A 83 -13.74 11.37 -4.59
C GLU A 83 -12.21 11.53 -4.62
N THR A 84 -11.54 11.51 -3.46
CA THR A 84 -10.07 11.49 -3.38
C THR A 84 -9.47 10.32 -4.15
N LEU A 85 -10.02 9.12 -3.98
CA LEU A 85 -9.56 7.95 -4.74
C LEU A 85 -9.69 8.14 -6.24
N ARG A 86 -10.83 8.69 -6.72
CA ARG A 86 -11.03 9.01 -8.14
C ARG A 86 -9.98 10.00 -8.64
N ASP A 87 -9.78 11.08 -7.90
CA ASP A 87 -8.96 12.21 -8.35
C ASP A 87 -7.47 11.86 -8.37
N GLU A 88 -7.01 11.03 -7.44
CA GLU A 88 -5.61 10.64 -7.30
C GLU A 88 -5.24 9.32 -8.00
N ALA A 89 -6.23 8.55 -8.49
CA ALA A 89 -6.00 7.21 -9.03
C ALA A 89 -4.98 7.19 -10.18
N GLY A 90 -5.09 8.11 -11.14
CA GLY A 90 -4.21 8.16 -12.30
C GLY A 90 -2.75 8.40 -11.92
N GLU A 91 -2.51 9.44 -11.11
CA GLU A 91 -1.15 9.76 -10.64
C GLU A 91 -0.56 8.61 -9.81
N THR A 92 -1.36 8.03 -8.90
CA THR A 92 -0.95 6.89 -8.08
C THR A 92 -0.58 5.68 -8.93
N LEU A 93 -1.37 5.36 -9.95
CA LEU A 93 -1.08 4.23 -10.85
C LEU A 93 0.19 4.46 -11.67
N ARG A 94 0.41 5.67 -12.16
CA ARG A 94 1.66 6.03 -12.84
C ARG A 94 2.87 5.94 -11.92
N TRP A 95 2.70 6.35 -10.66
CA TRP A 95 3.75 6.18 -9.66
C TRP A 95 4.07 4.68 -9.44
N VAL A 96 3.06 3.82 -9.28
CA VAL A 96 3.25 2.37 -9.14
C VAL A 96 3.90 1.76 -10.39
N GLU A 97 3.47 2.16 -11.60
CA GLU A 97 4.06 1.75 -12.87
C GLU A 97 5.56 2.12 -12.92
N SER A 98 5.92 3.32 -12.47
CA SER A 98 7.32 3.77 -12.40
C SER A 98 8.21 2.93 -11.48
N LYS A 99 7.59 2.15 -10.58
CA LYS A 99 8.31 1.21 -9.70
C LYS A 99 8.54 -0.16 -10.34
N GLY A 100 8.00 -0.39 -11.54
CA GLY A 100 8.18 -1.62 -12.31
C GLY A 100 6.99 -2.58 -12.27
N VAL A 101 5.80 -2.06 -12.01
CA VAL A 101 4.54 -2.80 -12.14
C VAL A 101 3.93 -2.52 -13.50
N ASP A 102 3.76 -3.56 -14.31
CA ASP A 102 3.03 -3.46 -15.57
C ASP A 102 1.51 -3.55 -15.31
N PHE A 103 0.75 -2.78 -16.07
CA PHE A 103 -0.72 -2.80 -16.02
C PHE A 103 -1.30 -3.23 -17.37
N ASP A 104 -2.41 -3.96 -17.33
CA ASP A 104 -3.15 -4.39 -18.52
C ASP A 104 -4.66 -4.36 -18.26
N PHE A 105 -5.44 -4.33 -19.33
CA PHE A 105 -6.89 -4.40 -19.23
C PHE A 105 -7.38 -5.85 -19.26
N LEU A 106 -8.30 -6.16 -18.35
CA LEU A 106 -8.96 -7.47 -18.37
C LEU A 106 -9.76 -7.63 -19.67
N PRO A 107 -9.57 -8.75 -20.41
CA PRO A 107 -10.32 -9.00 -21.63
C PRO A 107 -11.85 -8.92 -21.41
N THR A 108 -12.53 -8.12 -22.22
CA THR A 108 -13.96 -7.83 -22.05
C THR A 108 -14.88 -9.02 -22.32
N MET A 109 -14.39 -10.05 -22.99
CA MET A 109 -15.19 -11.24 -23.36
C MET A 109 -15.78 -12.01 -22.17
N PHE A 110 -15.26 -11.78 -20.96
CA PHE A 110 -15.77 -12.39 -19.73
C PHE A 110 -16.61 -11.46 -18.87
N LEU A 111 -16.83 -10.21 -19.33
CA LEU A 111 -17.53 -9.20 -18.55
C LEU A 111 -18.89 -8.92 -19.19
N THR A 112 -19.94 -9.29 -18.49
CA THR A 112 -21.30 -8.86 -18.83
C THR A 112 -21.56 -7.39 -18.49
N ALA A 113 -20.66 -6.75 -17.75
CA ALA A 113 -20.74 -5.34 -17.35
C ALA A 113 -19.73 -4.49 -18.16
N SER A 114 -20.21 -3.35 -18.61
CA SER A 114 -19.61 -2.48 -19.63
C SER A 114 -18.41 -1.64 -19.17
N LYS A 115 -17.93 -1.77 -17.93
CA LYS A 115 -16.82 -0.91 -17.46
C LYS A 115 -15.49 -1.64 -17.49
N PRO A 116 -14.46 -1.06 -18.16
CA PRO A 116 -13.13 -1.66 -18.25
C PRO A 116 -12.51 -1.83 -16.85
N ARG A 117 -11.68 -2.86 -16.72
CA ARG A 117 -10.93 -3.13 -15.48
C ARG A 117 -9.45 -3.20 -15.80
N LEU A 118 -8.72 -2.25 -15.27
CA LEU A 118 -7.27 -2.22 -15.28
C LEU A 118 -6.75 -3.06 -14.10
N LEU A 119 -5.74 -3.88 -14.32
CA LEU A 119 -5.13 -4.72 -13.29
C LEU A 119 -3.61 -4.73 -13.43
N PRO A 120 -2.88 -4.86 -12.32
CA PRO A 120 -1.46 -5.12 -12.38
C PRO A 120 -1.21 -6.54 -12.91
N VAL A 121 -0.27 -6.69 -13.82
CA VAL A 121 0.17 -8.00 -14.33
C VAL A 121 0.84 -8.77 -13.19
N GLY A 122 0.25 -9.89 -12.79
CA GLY A 122 0.65 -10.64 -11.61
C GLY A 122 -0.13 -10.29 -10.33
N GLY A 123 -1.18 -9.48 -10.46
CA GLY A 123 -2.07 -9.13 -9.35
C GLY A 123 -1.40 -8.27 -8.28
N GLY A 124 -2.02 -8.19 -7.12
CA GLY A 124 -1.50 -7.40 -6.01
C GLY A 124 -0.14 -7.87 -5.48
N ARG A 125 0.23 -9.12 -5.75
CA ARG A 125 1.58 -9.62 -5.43
C ARG A 125 2.66 -8.86 -6.20
N ALA A 126 2.45 -8.55 -7.47
CA ALA A 126 3.40 -7.77 -8.28
C ALA A 126 3.62 -6.37 -7.68
N ILE A 127 2.55 -5.74 -7.17
CA ILE A 127 2.66 -4.45 -6.45
C ILE A 127 3.57 -4.60 -5.23
N ILE A 128 3.30 -5.59 -4.37
CA ILE A 128 4.10 -5.80 -3.15
C ILE A 128 5.57 -6.09 -3.48
N ASP A 129 5.83 -6.95 -4.46
CA ASP A 129 7.18 -7.33 -4.83
C ASP A 129 7.96 -6.12 -5.40
N ALA A 130 7.34 -5.30 -6.25
CA ALA A 130 7.95 -4.10 -6.81
C ALA A 130 8.21 -3.02 -5.73
N LEU A 131 7.20 -2.67 -4.94
CA LEU A 131 7.34 -1.62 -3.93
C LEU A 131 8.34 -2.00 -2.83
N THR A 132 8.32 -3.25 -2.35
CA THR A 132 9.29 -3.70 -1.34
C THR A 132 10.72 -3.72 -1.88
N LEU A 133 10.92 -4.11 -3.13
CA LEU A 133 12.22 -4.07 -3.79
C LEU A 133 12.77 -2.64 -3.84
N ARG A 134 11.94 -1.68 -4.25
CA ARG A 134 12.33 -0.26 -4.35
C ARG A 134 12.58 0.37 -2.98
N ALA A 135 11.73 0.09 -2.00
CA ALA A 135 11.90 0.58 -0.64
C ALA A 135 13.25 0.12 -0.04
N ARG A 136 13.56 -1.17 -0.17
CA ARG A 136 14.85 -1.72 0.28
C ARG A 136 16.06 -1.11 -0.45
N ALA A 137 15.93 -0.84 -1.74
CA ALA A 137 16.98 -0.18 -2.51
C ALA A 137 17.26 1.26 -2.06
N LEU A 138 16.30 1.90 -1.36
CA LEU A 138 16.45 3.20 -0.72
C LEU A 138 16.80 3.12 0.77
N GLY A 139 17.14 1.94 1.28
CA GLY A 139 17.58 1.77 2.67
C GLY A 139 16.45 1.49 3.67
N VAL A 140 15.21 1.32 3.23
CA VAL A 140 14.12 0.90 4.14
C VAL A 140 14.38 -0.51 4.65
N GLU A 141 14.40 -0.68 5.96
CA GLU A 141 14.48 -1.98 6.60
C GLU A 141 13.08 -2.62 6.70
N ILE A 142 12.96 -3.92 6.38
CA ILE A 142 11.71 -4.66 6.55
C ILE A 142 11.99 -5.80 7.52
N ILE A 143 11.40 -5.70 8.72
CA ILE A 143 11.57 -6.64 9.81
C ILE A 143 10.38 -7.60 9.79
N TYR A 144 10.62 -8.81 9.34
CA TYR A 144 9.61 -9.87 9.22
C TYR A 144 9.38 -10.58 10.56
N GLU A 145 8.31 -11.37 10.65
CA GLU A 145 7.96 -12.20 11.80
C GLU A 145 7.89 -11.39 13.11
N THR A 146 7.53 -10.10 12.98
CA THR A 146 7.52 -9.13 14.07
C THR A 146 6.15 -8.47 14.15
N THR A 147 5.45 -8.73 15.25
CA THR A 147 4.11 -8.21 15.51
C THR A 147 4.18 -6.99 16.43
N ALA A 148 3.76 -5.85 15.91
CA ALA A 148 3.49 -4.68 16.75
C ALA A 148 2.20 -4.89 17.54
N TRP A 149 2.21 -4.61 18.85
CA TRP A 149 1.04 -4.87 19.69
C TRP A 149 0.67 -3.71 20.63
N ASP A 150 1.57 -2.74 20.85
CA ASP A 150 1.30 -1.59 21.70
C ASP A 150 2.24 -0.43 21.34
N LEU A 151 1.87 0.77 21.72
CA LEU A 151 2.69 1.97 21.59
C LEU A 151 3.19 2.42 22.96
N THR A 152 4.36 3.04 22.99
CA THR A 152 4.82 3.77 24.18
C THR A 152 4.63 5.26 23.96
N LEU A 153 4.22 5.94 25.02
CA LEU A 153 3.97 7.38 25.01
C LEU A 153 4.96 8.08 25.94
N GLY A 154 5.47 9.21 25.51
CA GLY A 154 6.22 10.12 26.34
C GLY A 154 5.34 10.96 27.26
N ASP A 155 5.98 11.84 28.03
CA ASP A 155 5.32 12.64 29.09
C ASP A 155 4.17 13.52 28.59
N GLU A 156 4.23 13.96 27.32
CA GLU A 156 3.19 14.81 26.70
C GLU A 156 2.21 13.99 25.84
N GLY A 157 2.21 12.65 25.93
CA GLY A 157 1.35 11.77 25.16
C GLY A 157 1.80 11.55 23.69
N ALA A 158 2.95 12.08 23.30
CA ALA A 158 3.53 11.78 21.98
C ALA A 158 4.04 10.34 21.92
N VAL A 159 3.86 9.69 20.79
CA VAL A 159 4.40 8.35 20.55
C VAL A 159 5.93 8.44 20.50
N ASN A 160 6.60 7.68 21.36
CA ASN A 160 8.05 7.63 21.43
C ASN A 160 8.65 6.23 21.26
N GLY A 161 7.81 5.24 20.97
CA GLY A 161 8.25 3.90 20.68
C GLY A 161 7.11 2.94 20.40
N ILE A 162 7.46 1.72 20.02
CA ILE A 162 6.51 0.66 19.71
C ILE A 162 6.96 -0.65 20.36
N LYS A 163 6.01 -1.35 21.00
CA LYS A 163 6.25 -2.67 21.57
C LYS A 163 6.00 -3.72 20.50
N VAL A 164 6.97 -4.57 20.29
CA VAL A 164 6.90 -5.65 19.30
C VAL A 164 7.10 -7.00 19.97
N ARG A 165 6.54 -8.02 19.34
CA ARG A 165 6.74 -9.42 19.69
C ARG A 165 7.27 -10.16 18.48
N THR A 166 8.38 -10.85 18.65
CA THR A 166 8.99 -11.72 17.65
C THR A 166 8.39 -13.13 17.70
N VAL A 167 8.66 -13.93 16.70
CA VAL A 167 8.13 -15.31 16.58
C VAL A 167 8.56 -16.21 17.75
N ASP A 168 9.74 -16.02 18.29
CA ASP A 168 10.25 -16.72 19.49
C ASP A 168 9.64 -16.21 20.82
N GLY A 169 8.73 -15.24 20.75
CA GLY A 169 8.01 -14.67 21.88
C GLY A 169 8.75 -13.58 22.63
N ALA A 170 9.94 -13.18 22.19
CA ALA A 170 10.63 -12.03 22.77
C ALA A 170 9.82 -10.75 22.59
N SER A 171 9.74 -9.93 23.63
CA SER A 171 9.16 -8.59 23.58
C SER A 171 10.26 -7.56 23.56
N ILE A 172 10.27 -6.71 22.56
CA ILE A 172 11.30 -5.68 22.34
C ILE A 172 10.59 -4.33 22.25
N LEU A 173 11.26 -3.29 22.71
CA LEU A 173 10.90 -1.90 22.49
C LEU A 173 11.78 -1.34 21.38
N LEU A 174 11.15 -0.77 20.34
CA LEU A 174 11.81 -0.09 19.23
C LEU A 174 11.55 1.42 19.30
#